data_8b649e7a4436d85975a91fd93f8cab3a
#
_entry.id   8b649e7a4436d85975a91fd93f8cab3a
#
_cell.length_a   1.000
_cell.length_b   1.000
_cell.length_c   1.000
_cell.angle_alpha   90.00
_cell.angle_beta   90.00
_cell.angle_gamma   90.00
#
_symmetry.space_group_name_H-M   'P 1'
#
loop_
_entity.id
_entity.type
_entity.pdbx_description
1 polymer ?
#
loop_
_entity_poly.entity_id
_entity_poly.type
_entity_poly.pdbx_seq_one_letter_code
_entity_poly.pdbx_strand_id
1 'polypeptide(L)'
;MIPQLITELFDSKEFPAARELAIAYLRREKNEQIMFLLAGIHHEEKNYSKALECIERVTPDETVLIHKAKILYYLERAPEAEAILRSLPKKWKNNEGYIVDLGLYMTA
;
A
#
# COMPACT_ATOMS: atom_id res chain seq x y z
N MET A 1 -10.13 1.71 20.79
CA MET A 1 -8.70 1.90 20.66
C MET A 1 -8.36 2.61 19.37
N ILE A 2 -7.28 3.39 19.37
CA ILE A 2 -6.95 4.24 18.22
C ILE A 2 -6.69 3.46 16.94
N PRO A 3 -5.91 2.35 16.93
CA PRO A 3 -5.71 1.61 15.69
C PRO A 3 -7.00 1.10 15.08
N GLN A 4 -7.93 0.64 15.89
CA GLN A 4 -9.21 0.15 15.41
C GLN A 4 -10.03 1.30 14.81
N LEU A 5 -9.99 2.47 15.42
CA LEU A 5 -10.69 3.64 14.92
C LEU A 5 -10.11 4.07 13.56
N ILE A 6 -8.80 4.03 13.41
CA ILE A 6 -8.17 4.35 12.12
C ILE A 6 -8.67 3.40 11.03
N THR A 7 -8.74 2.10 11.35
CA THR A 7 -9.23 1.10 10.40
C THR A 7 -10.70 1.36 10.03
N GLU A 8 -11.52 1.70 11.01
CA GLU A 8 -12.92 2.02 10.77
C GLU A 8 -13.09 3.24 9.87
N LEU A 9 -12.28 4.27 10.11
CA LEU A 9 -12.30 5.48 9.28
C LEU A 9 -11.86 5.16 7.84
N PHE A 10 -10.86 4.30 7.69
CA PHE A 10 -10.42 3.86 6.37
C PHE A 10 -11.53 3.10 5.66
N ASP A 11 -12.19 2.17 6.35
CA ASP A 11 -13.25 1.37 5.76
C ASP A 11 -14.46 2.22 5.36
N SER A 12 -14.71 3.30 6.10
CA SER A 12 -15.77 4.24 5.79
C SER A 12 -15.36 5.28 4.75
N LYS A 13 -14.17 5.16 4.19
CA LYS A 13 -13.61 6.06 3.19
C LYS A 13 -13.45 7.51 3.69
N GLU A 14 -13.30 7.67 4.99
CA GLU A 14 -13.01 8.97 5.59
C GLU A 14 -11.49 9.14 5.66
N PHE A 15 -10.87 9.23 4.48
CA PHE A 15 -9.43 9.21 4.36
C PHE A 15 -8.71 10.38 5.03
N PRO A 16 -9.17 11.63 4.92
CA PRO A 16 -8.48 12.73 5.62
C PRO A 16 -8.45 12.51 7.14
N ALA A 17 -9.57 12.10 7.74
CA ALA A 17 -9.64 11.85 9.18
C ALA A 17 -8.74 10.67 9.55
N ALA A 18 -8.78 9.58 8.77
CA ALA A 18 -7.95 8.41 9.01
C ALA A 18 -6.47 8.78 8.93
N ARG A 19 -6.09 9.58 7.93
CA ARG A 19 -4.71 10.02 7.74
C ARG A 19 -4.21 10.82 8.93
N GLU A 20 -4.96 11.83 9.36
CA GLU A 20 -4.54 12.66 10.48
C GLU A 20 -4.37 11.86 11.76
N LEU A 21 -5.31 10.96 12.03
CA LEU A 21 -5.25 10.14 13.22
C LEU A 21 -4.08 9.14 13.14
N ALA A 22 -3.84 8.55 11.98
CA ALA A 22 -2.72 7.64 11.79
C ALA A 22 -1.38 8.35 12.00
N ILE A 23 -1.22 9.53 11.43
CA ILE A 23 0.01 10.31 11.59
C ILE A 23 0.24 10.66 13.06
N ALA A 24 -0.80 11.12 13.74
CA ALA A 24 -0.69 11.47 15.16
C ALA A 24 -0.31 10.24 16.00
N TYR A 25 -0.93 9.11 15.71
CA TYR A 25 -0.64 7.87 16.42
C TYR A 25 0.81 7.43 16.20
N LEU A 26 1.29 7.47 14.95
CA LEU A 26 2.63 7.01 14.60
C LEU A 26 3.75 7.90 15.14
N ARG A 27 3.42 9.12 15.56
CA ARG A 27 4.39 9.97 16.25
C ARG A 27 4.72 9.47 17.66
N ARG A 28 3.81 8.70 18.25
CA ARG A 28 3.94 8.21 19.62
C ARG A 28 4.29 6.73 19.69
N GLU A 29 3.83 5.95 18.73
CA GLU A 29 3.95 4.51 18.75
C GLU A 29 4.47 3.99 17.42
N LYS A 30 5.35 3.00 17.48
CA LYS A 30 5.75 2.27 16.27
C LYS A 30 4.73 1.18 16.02
N ASN A 31 4.12 1.17 14.85
CA ASN A 31 3.14 0.16 14.48
C ASN A 31 3.17 -0.01 12.97
N GLU A 32 3.73 -1.11 12.50
CA GLU A 32 3.86 -1.37 11.07
C GLU A 32 2.52 -1.55 10.39
N GLN A 33 1.54 -2.10 11.08
CA GLN A 33 0.20 -2.27 10.53
C GLN A 33 -0.44 -0.91 10.24
N ILE A 34 -0.26 0.04 11.14
CA ILE A 34 -0.79 1.39 10.94
C ILE A 34 0.02 2.12 9.87
N MET A 35 1.34 1.90 9.80
CA MET A 35 2.15 2.47 8.72
C MET A 35 1.70 1.93 7.37
N PHE A 36 1.42 0.63 7.26
CA PHE A 36 0.90 0.03 6.05
C PHE A 36 -0.46 0.61 5.69
N LEU A 37 -1.33 0.79 6.70
CA LEU A 37 -2.64 1.39 6.49
C LEU A 37 -2.50 2.84 6.01
N LEU A 38 -1.56 3.58 6.57
CA LEU A 38 -1.30 4.96 6.13
C LEU A 38 -0.84 4.99 4.67
N ALA A 39 -0.02 4.02 4.27
CA ALA A 39 0.36 3.89 2.86
C ALA A 39 -0.90 3.69 1.99
N GLY A 40 -1.83 2.84 2.44
CA GLY A 40 -3.09 2.65 1.74
C GLY A 40 -3.94 3.91 1.67
N ILE A 41 -3.96 4.70 2.73
CA ILE A 41 -4.69 5.96 2.76
C ILE A 41 -4.11 6.93 1.73
N HIS A 42 -2.78 7.09 1.71
CA HIS A 42 -2.14 7.94 0.71
C HIS A 42 -2.40 7.46 -0.70
N HIS A 43 -2.39 6.14 -0.91
CA HIS A 43 -2.71 5.55 -2.22
C HIS A 43 -4.13 5.93 -2.64
N GLU A 44 -5.10 5.80 -1.76
CA GLU A 44 -6.48 6.13 -2.06
C GLU A 44 -6.67 7.62 -2.34
N GLU A 45 -5.87 8.45 -1.69
CA GLU A 45 -5.89 9.90 -1.92
C GLU A 45 -5.04 10.29 -3.13
N LYS A 46 -4.51 9.32 -3.85
CA LYS A 46 -3.66 9.50 -5.03
C LYS A 46 -2.34 10.22 -4.74
N ASN A 47 -1.89 10.15 -3.50
CA ASN A 47 -0.61 10.71 -3.08
C ASN A 47 0.43 9.58 -3.08
N TYR A 48 0.80 9.15 -4.27
CA TYR A 48 1.59 7.94 -4.45
C TYR A 48 3.02 8.06 -3.92
N SER A 49 3.62 9.24 -3.98
CA SER A 49 4.95 9.46 -3.44
C SER A 49 4.99 9.22 -1.93
N LYS A 50 4.02 9.75 -1.21
CA LYS A 50 3.93 9.53 0.23
C LYS A 50 3.54 8.09 0.56
N ALA A 51 2.70 7.48 -0.26
CA ALA A 51 2.35 6.08 -0.11
C ALA A 51 3.61 5.21 -0.21
N LEU A 52 4.48 5.49 -1.17
CA LEU A 52 5.73 4.76 -1.33
C LEU A 52 6.64 4.94 -0.11
N GLU A 53 6.78 6.17 0.38
CA GLU A 53 7.57 6.43 1.58
C GLU A 53 7.09 5.61 2.77
N CYS A 54 5.78 5.54 2.97
CA CYS A 54 5.21 4.79 4.07
C CYS A 54 5.45 3.29 3.91
N ILE A 55 5.20 2.76 2.71
CA ILE A 55 5.30 1.31 2.51
C ILE A 55 6.75 0.83 2.59
N GLU A 56 7.71 1.68 2.28
CA GLU A 56 9.12 1.33 2.40
C GLU A 56 9.59 1.24 3.85
N ARG A 57 8.80 1.75 4.78
CA ARG A 57 9.09 1.65 6.22
C ARG A 57 8.49 0.40 6.85
N VAL A 58 7.73 -0.37 6.09
CA VAL A 58 7.10 -1.59 6.58
C VAL A 58 7.98 -2.77 6.20
N THR A 59 8.10 -3.75 7.11
CA THR A 59 8.86 -4.96 6.82
C THR A 59 8.26 -5.64 5.59
N PRO A 60 9.04 -5.87 4.53
CA PRO A 60 8.50 -6.41 3.29
C PRO A 60 8.07 -7.87 3.44
N ASP A 61 6.82 -8.14 3.10
CA ASP A 61 6.32 -9.49 2.89
C ASP A 61 5.65 -9.50 1.52
N GLU A 62 5.06 -10.61 1.13
CA GLU A 62 4.48 -10.74 -0.19
C GLU A 62 3.38 -9.70 -0.44
N THR A 63 2.51 -9.49 0.55
CA THR A 63 1.41 -8.51 0.45
C THR A 63 1.95 -7.09 0.32
N VAL A 64 2.93 -6.74 1.15
CA VAL A 64 3.56 -5.42 1.11
C VAL A 64 4.22 -5.17 -0.24
N LEU A 65 4.90 -6.17 -0.78
CA LEU A 65 5.57 -6.05 -2.07
C LEU A 65 4.58 -5.84 -3.22
N ILE A 66 3.43 -6.52 -3.18
CA ILE A 66 2.39 -6.32 -4.19
C ILE A 66 1.87 -4.88 -4.15
N HIS A 67 1.59 -4.37 -2.97
CA HIS A 67 1.13 -2.99 -2.84
C HIS A 67 2.20 -1.99 -3.28
N LYS A 68 3.46 -2.27 -2.95
CA LYS A 68 4.57 -1.43 -3.40
C LYS A 68 4.66 -1.40 -4.92
N ALA A 69 4.50 -2.55 -5.56
CA ALA A 69 4.52 -2.63 -7.02
C ALA A 69 3.40 -1.80 -7.64
N LYS A 70 2.19 -1.84 -7.08
CA LYS A 70 1.08 -1.02 -7.56
C LYS A 70 1.41 0.46 -7.46
N ILE A 71 1.95 0.88 -6.33
CA ILE A 71 2.33 2.28 -6.11
C ILE A 71 3.38 2.70 -7.13
N LEU A 72 4.38 1.86 -7.37
CA LEU A 72 5.42 2.15 -8.35
C LEU A 72 4.86 2.30 -9.76
N TYR A 73 3.84 1.51 -10.11
CA TYR A 73 3.17 1.66 -11.38
C TYR A 73 2.51 3.04 -11.53
N TYR A 74 1.82 3.48 -10.48
CA TYR A 74 1.18 4.79 -10.51
C TYR A 74 2.20 5.93 -10.57
N LEU A 75 3.43 5.66 -10.10
CA LEU A 75 4.52 6.65 -10.18
C LEU A 75 5.30 6.55 -11.49
N GLU A 76 4.80 5.74 -12.43
CA GLU A 76 5.45 5.52 -13.74
C GLU A 76 6.85 4.90 -13.60
N ARG A 77 7.03 4.09 -12.57
CA ARG A 77 8.28 3.35 -12.32
C ARG A 77 8.07 1.87 -12.59
N ALA A 78 7.54 1.57 -13.78
CA ALA A 78 7.19 0.21 -14.19
C ALA A 78 8.35 -0.80 -14.10
N PRO A 79 9.59 -0.47 -14.52
CA PRO A 79 10.69 -1.45 -14.38
C PRO A 79 10.92 -1.92 -12.96
N GLU A 80 10.81 -1.03 -11.99
CA GLU A 80 10.96 -1.39 -10.57
C GLU A 80 9.79 -2.26 -10.10
N ALA A 81 8.58 -1.91 -10.52
CA ALA A 81 7.40 -2.71 -10.20
C ALA A 81 7.53 -4.13 -10.77
N GLU A 82 7.94 -4.25 -12.02
CA GLU A 82 8.14 -5.54 -12.66
C GLU A 82 9.19 -6.39 -11.96
N ALA A 83 10.28 -5.77 -11.51
CA ALA A 83 11.32 -6.48 -10.78
C ALA A 83 10.76 -7.11 -9.50
N ILE A 84 9.92 -6.36 -8.78
CA ILE A 84 9.25 -6.87 -7.57
C ILE A 84 8.34 -8.05 -7.92
N LEU A 85 7.54 -7.89 -8.97
CA LEU A 85 6.58 -8.91 -9.37
C LEU A 85 7.25 -10.21 -9.79
N ARG A 86 8.40 -10.12 -10.46
CA ARG A 86 9.16 -11.29 -10.86
C ARG A 86 9.75 -12.04 -9.67
N SER A 87 9.98 -11.35 -8.56
CA SER A 87 10.53 -11.97 -7.35
C SER A 87 9.48 -12.71 -6.54
N LEU A 88 8.20 -12.53 -6.84
CA LEU A 88 7.13 -13.15 -6.08
C LEU A 88 6.93 -14.62 -6.44
N PRO A 89 6.50 -15.45 -5.47
CA PRO A 89 6.19 -16.86 -5.74
C PRO A 89 5.10 -17.03 -6.79
N LYS A 90 5.13 -18.17 -7.48
CA LYS A 90 4.14 -18.47 -8.53
C LYS A 90 2.70 -18.42 -8.05
N LYS A 91 2.46 -18.74 -6.78
CA LYS A 91 1.09 -18.70 -6.21
C LYS A 91 0.46 -17.34 -6.37
N TRP A 92 1.25 -16.28 -6.30
CA TRP A 92 0.75 -14.91 -6.48
C TRP A 92 0.42 -14.62 -7.94
N LYS A 93 1.18 -15.21 -8.84
CA LYS A 93 0.96 -15.03 -10.28
C LYS A 93 -0.32 -15.70 -10.76
N ASN A 94 -0.78 -16.71 -10.02
CA ASN A 94 -2.01 -17.45 -10.34
C ASN A 94 -3.23 -16.94 -9.55
N ASN A 95 -3.06 -15.93 -8.72
CA ASN A 95 -4.15 -15.33 -7.97
C ASN A 95 -4.93 -14.39 -8.88
N GLU A 96 -6.25 -14.61 -9.02
CA GLU A 96 -7.07 -13.81 -9.92
C GLU A 96 -7.04 -12.31 -9.61
N GLY A 97 -7.15 -11.95 -8.33
CA GLY A 97 -7.10 -10.55 -7.94
C GLY A 97 -5.78 -9.91 -8.31
N TYR A 98 -4.70 -10.62 -8.07
CA TYR A 98 -3.36 -10.18 -8.41
C TYR A 98 -3.21 -10.02 -9.93
N ILE A 99 -3.65 -11.02 -10.69
CA ILE A 99 -3.56 -10.99 -12.16
C ILE A 99 -4.37 -9.83 -12.73
N VAL A 100 -5.59 -9.62 -12.23
CA VAL A 100 -6.44 -8.53 -12.69
C VAL A 100 -5.78 -7.19 -12.39
N ASP A 101 -5.34 -6.99 -11.17
CA ASP A 101 -4.69 -5.73 -10.78
C ASP A 101 -3.44 -5.44 -11.61
N LEU A 102 -2.62 -6.45 -11.85
CA LEU A 102 -1.41 -6.29 -12.64
C LEU A 102 -1.70 -6.21 -14.13
N GLY A 103 -2.68 -6.97 -14.60
CA GLY A 103 -3.06 -6.96 -16.00
C GLY A 103 -3.46 -5.57 -16.48
N LEU A 104 -4.08 -4.78 -15.60
CA LEU A 104 -4.46 -3.41 -15.92
C LEU A 104 -3.24 -2.53 -16.21
N TYR A 105 -2.11 -2.84 -15.61
CA TYR A 105 -0.90 -2.04 -15.78
C TYR A 105 0.03 -2.61 -16.83
N MET A 106 0.16 -3.92 -16.88
CA MET A 106 1.12 -4.57 -17.77
C MET A 106 0.66 -4.61 -19.23
N THR A 107 -0.62 -4.44 -19.48
CA THR A 107 -1.15 -4.40 -20.85
C THR A 107 -1.32 -2.98 -21.37
N ALA A 108 -1.14 -2.02 -20.52
CA ALA A 108 -1.22 -0.61 -20.93
C ALA A 108 0.09 -0.10 -21.58
#